data_b9c92d803f353274578d1ce0e3ee73cf
#
_entry.id   b9c92d803f353274578d1ce0e3ee73cf
#
_cell.length_a   1.000
_cell.length_b   1.000
_cell.length_c   1.000
_cell.angle_alpha   90.00
_cell.angle_beta   90.00
_cell.angle_gamma   90.00
#
_symmetry.space_group_name_H-M   'P 1'
#
loop_
_entity.id
_entity.type
_entity.pdbx_description
1 polymer ?
#
loop_
_entity_poly.entity_id
_entity_poly.type
_entity_poly.pdbx_seq_one_letter_code
_entity_poly.pdbx_strand_id
1 'polypeptide(L)'
;MIRLSEIKLPLAALPADGTQHPEPALRAAAARILDLPPGDIGHLNVFKRSFDARKPELLAVYIVDITLADPGQEAVLLAHHADRPHIQPTPDMAWKPVGHAPAGGLRERPVVVGFGPCGIFAALVLAQMGLRPIVLERGRAVRERTQDTWGLWRRRELQPESNVQFGEGGAGTFSDGKLYSQIKDPRHLGRKVMEEFVQAGAPPEILYAAHPHIGTFKLVKVVETLREQIIALGGEVRFQQRVTDIAVDTDAAGRRHVRGLRVLDQATGQTHELEASHVVMALGHSSRDTFAMLYGRGVHMEAKPFSVGFRIEHPQGLIDRARWGRHAGHPLLGAADYKLVHHAANGRAVYSFCMCPGGTVVAATSEPGRVVTNGMSQYSRNERNANAGMVVGIGPADYPTDPAAFEAALGATHGVEALPAGQAHPLAGIVLQRQLESGAFALGGGNYNAPGQLVGDFIAGKVSREFGEVEPSYRPGVTLADLHAALPDYAIAALREALPAFGRKIQGFDRHDAVLTGVETRTSSPLKIGRGEDFQSLNTAGLYPAGEGASYAGGILSAGVDGIKVGEAVAKRMFTP
;
A
#
# COMPACT_ATOMS: atom_id res chain seq x y z
N MET A 1 11.20 31.53 2.88
CA MET A 1 12.14 30.45 2.49
C MET A 1 12.08 30.24 0.98
N ILE A 2 13.20 29.86 0.39
CA ILE A 2 13.36 29.61 -1.06
C ILE A 2 13.66 28.13 -1.26
N ARG A 3 12.93 27.48 -2.18
CA ARG A 3 13.18 26.11 -2.63
C ARG A 3 14.03 26.10 -3.87
N LEU A 4 15.15 25.37 -3.81
CA LEU A 4 16.06 25.14 -4.94
C LEU A 4 15.99 23.67 -5.34
N SER A 5 15.77 23.41 -6.63
CA SER A 5 15.75 22.06 -7.19
C SER A 5 16.92 21.85 -8.18
N GLU A 6 17.12 20.58 -8.59
CA GLU A 6 18.17 20.17 -9.54
C GLU A 6 19.61 20.49 -9.08
N ILE A 7 19.88 20.54 -7.76
CA ILE A 7 21.25 20.63 -7.26
C ILE A 7 21.94 19.28 -7.44
N LYS A 8 22.94 19.21 -8.29
CA LYS A 8 23.64 17.97 -8.63
C LYS A 8 25.05 17.95 -8.03
N LEU A 9 25.32 16.90 -7.26
CA LEU A 9 26.64 16.65 -6.68
C LEU A 9 27.15 15.28 -7.12
N PRO A 10 28.45 15.12 -7.41
CA PRO A 10 29.03 13.80 -7.67
C PRO A 10 28.92 12.92 -6.41
N LEU A 11 28.77 11.61 -6.59
CA LEU A 11 28.61 10.67 -5.49
C LEU A 11 29.78 10.75 -4.47
N ALA A 12 30.99 11.02 -4.96
CA ALA A 12 32.19 11.18 -4.13
C ALA A 12 32.15 12.41 -3.19
N ALA A 13 31.27 13.37 -3.43
CA ALA A 13 31.09 14.53 -2.55
C ALA A 13 30.18 14.23 -1.33
N LEU A 14 29.54 13.06 -1.28
CA LEU A 14 28.65 12.69 -0.19
C LEU A 14 29.43 11.99 0.93
N PRO A 15 29.05 12.19 2.20
CA PRO A 15 29.57 11.40 3.32
C PRO A 15 29.32 9.90 3.10
N ALA A 16 30.30 9.08 3.44
CA ALA A 16 30.25 7.64 3.16
C ALA A 16 29.16 6.89 3.94
N ASP A 17 28.75 7.40 5.10
CA ASP A 17 27.73 6.80 5.96
C ASP A 17 26.29 7.05 5.48
N GLY A 18 26.09 8.00 4.56
CA GLY A 18 24.79 8.33 3.99
C GLY A 18 23.76 8.96 4.94
N THR A 19 24.10 9.07 6.22
CA THR A 19 23.20 9.61 7.25
C THR A 19 23.24 11.14 7.30
N GLN A 20 24.35 11.72 6.84
CA GLN A 20 24.55 13.16 6.78
C GLN A 20 24.47 13.67 5.33
N HIS A 21 24.20 14.94 5.19
CA HIS A 21 24.25 15.63 3.92
C HIS A 21 25.56 16.43 3.79
N PRO A 22 26.12 16.59 2.60
CA PRO A 22 27.31 17.41 2.37
C PRO A 22 26.96 18.90 2.46
N GLU A 23 26.59 19.39 3.64
CA GLU A 23 26.07 20.75 3.84
C GLU A 23 26.97 21.83 3.26
N PRO A 24 28.30 21.82 3.42
CA PRO A 24 29.17 22.83 2.80
C PRO A 24 29.07 22.86 1.27
N ALA A 25 28.99 21.68 0.62
CA ALA A 25 28.87 21.57 -0.82
C ALA A 25 27.47 22.01 -1.31
N LEU A 26 26.40 21.67 -0.55
CA LEU A 26 25.05 22.11 -0.85
C LEU A 26 24.90 23.63 -0.67
N ARG A 27 25.46 24.19 0.38
CA ARG A 27 25.47 25.65 0.64
C ARG A 27 26.22 26.41 -0.46
N ALA A 28 27.39 25.93 -0.86
CA ALA A 28 28.16 26.51 -1.97
C ALA A 28 27.41 26.41 -3.31
N ALA A 29 26.72 25.29 -3.56
CA ALA A 29 25.91 25.12 -4.76
C ALA A 29 24.67 26.03 -4.76
N ALA A 30 23.98 26.16 -3.64
CA ALA A 30 22.84 27.07 -3.49
C ALA A 30 23.24 28.54 -3.69
N ALA A 31 24.33 28.96 -3.08
CA ALA A 31 24.86 30.32 -3.22
C ALA A 31 25.19 30.64 -4.68
N ARG A 32 25.83 29.72 -5.41
CA ARG A 32 26.15 29.86 -6.83
C ARG A 32 24.89 29.96 -7.71
N ILE A 33 23.84 29.17 -7.41
CA ILE A 33 22.57 29.20 -8.15
C ILE A 33 21.88 30.56 -7.98
N LEU A 34 22.01 31.15 -6.81
CA LEU A 34 21.36 32.42 -6.44
C LEU A 34 22.25 33.65 -6.72
N ASP A 35 23.47 33.44 -7.22
CA ASP A 35 24.47 34.51 -7.43
C ASP A 35 24.80 35.29 -6.13
N LEU A 36 24.92 34.56 -4.98
CA LEU A 36 25.17 35.10 -3.64
C LEU A 36 26.48 34.57 -3.05
N PRO A 37 27.09 35.28 -2.09
CA PRO A 37 28.14 34.72 -1.23
C PRO A 37 27.58 33.54 -0.38
N PRO A 38 28.37 32.46 -0.15
CA PRO A 38 27.90 31.34 0.68
C PRO A 38 27.48 31.72 2.10
N GLY A 39 28.03 32.81 2.65
CA GLY A 39 27.69 33.34 3.98
C GLY A 39 26.29 33.94 4.07
N ASP A 40 25.69 34.30 2.93
CA ASP A 40 24.35 34.86 2.88
C ASP A 40 23.24 33.78 2.93
N ILE A 41 23.62 32.49 2.81
CA ILE A 41 22.73 31.38 3.06
C ILE A 41 22.62 31.16 4.57
N GLY A 42 21.45 31.42 5.15
CA GLY A 42 21.15 31.21 6.56
C GLY A 42 20.97 29.73 6.90
N HIS A 43 19.74 29.26 7.03
CA HIS A 43 19.45 27.84 7.26
C HIS A 43 19.29 27.10 5.92
N LEU A 44 19.75 25.83 5.89
CA LEU A 44 19.58 24.92 4.76
C LEU A 44 18.96 23.60 5.24
N ASN A 45 17.84 23.24 4.66
CA ASN A 45 17.16 21.96 4.91
C ASN A 45 17.06 21.14 3.63
N VAL A 46 17.42 19.87 3.67
CA VAL A 46 17.27 18.95 2.54
C VAL A 46 15.84 18.43 2.50
N PHE A 47 15.11 18.87 1.47
CA PHE A 47 13.74 18.42 1.24
C PHE A 47 13.70 17.06 0.52
N LYS A 48 14.60 16.84 -0.47
CA LYS A 48 14.65 15.59 -1.24
C LYS A 48 16.06 15.28 -1.70
N ARG A 49 16.42 13.99 -1.64
CA ARG A 49 17.63 13.42 -2.24
C ARG A 49 17.24 12.24 -3.13
N SER A 50 17.75 12.25 -4.36
CA SER A 50 17.64 11.14 -5.32
C SER A 50 18.98 10.89 -6.00
N PHE A 51 19.08 9.77 -6.74
CA PHE A 51 20.29 9.43 -7.52
C PHE A 51 19.96 9.33 -9.00
N ASP A 52 20.73 10.02 -9.83
CA ASP A 52 20.64 9.94 -11.29
C ASP A 52 21.71 8.97 -11.82
N ALA A 53 21.25 7.80 -12.28
CA ALA A 53 22.08 6.73 -12.83
C ALA A 53 21.95 6.60 -14.35
N ARG A 54 21.44 7.61 -15.05
CA ARG A 54 21.28 7.58 -16.53
C ARG A 54 22.61 7.71 -17.27
N LYS A 55 23.65 8.19 -16.60
CA LYS A 55 25.00 8.33 -17.12
C LYS A 55 25.97 7.45 -16.33
N PRO A 56 27.14 7.11 -16.89
CA PRO A 56 28.17 6.30 -16.20
C PRO A 56 28.63 6.90 -14.87
N GLU A 57 28.62 8.23 -14.74
CA GLU A 57 28.87 8.93 -13.49
C GLU A 57 27.53 9.16 -12.74
N LEU A 58 27.43 8.59 -11.54
CA LEU A 58 26.28 8.75 -10.67
C LEU A 58 26.30 10.12 -10.00
N LEU A 59 25.16 10.79 -10.04
CA LEU A 59 24.96 12.08 -9.39
C LEU A 59 23.88 11.96 -8.30
N ALA A 60 24.15 12.56 -7.16
CA ALA A 60 23.12 12.86 -6.18
C ALA A 60 22.39 14.15 -6.59
N VAL A 61 21.06 14.08 -6.64
CA VAL A 61 20.22 15.22 -7.02
C VAL A 61 19.40 15.64 -5.81
N TYR A 62 19.58 16.90 -5.41
CA TYR A 62 18.95 17.46 -4.22
C TYR A 62 17.88 18.50 -4.56
N ILE A 63 16.88 18.55 -3.71
CA ILE A 63 16.01 19.70 -3.52
C ILE A 63 16.24 20.19 -2.10
N VAL A 64 16.52 21.49 -1.94
CA VAL A 64 16.75 22.10 -0.64
C VAL A 64 15.83 23.28 -0.42
N ASP A 65 15.45 23.51 0.83
CA ASP A 65 14.77 24.70 1.29
C ASP A 65 15.77 25.54 2.10
N ILE A 66 15.92 26.81 1.74
CA ILE A 66 16.86 27.71 2.39
C ILE A 66 16.18 28.97 2.94
N THR A 67 16.76 29.53 3.98
CA THR A 67 16.54 30.94 4.36
C THR A 67 17.79 31.73 4.01
N LEU A 68 17.64 33.02 3.81
CA LEU A 68 18.78 33.93 3.73
C LEU A 68 19.17 34.41 5.12
N ALA A 69 20.42 34.85 5.27
CA ALA A 69 20.90 35.50 6.51
C ALA A 69 20.07 36.76 6.82
N ASP A 70 19.67 37.47 5.77
CA ASP A 70 18.66 38.54 5.83
C ASP A 70 17.35 38.06 5.15
N PRO A 71 16.33 37.63 5.91
CA PRO A 71 15.07 37.16 5.34
C PRO A 71 14.31 38.21 4.53
N GLY A 72 14.56 39.51 4.75
CA GLY A 72 13.94 40.60 4.00
C GLY A 72 14.31 40.59 2.51
N GLN A 73 15.41 39.97 2.14
CA GLN A 73 15.87 39.89 0.75
C GLN A 73 15.25 38.70 -0.02
N GLU A 74 14.59 37.76 0.65
CA GLU A 74 14.05 36.54 0.00
C GLU A 74 13.04 36.89 -1.12
N ALA A 75 12.13 37.83 -0.87
CA ALA A 75 11.12 38.25 -1.85
C ALA A 75 11.75 38.94 -3.08
N VAL A 76 12.76 39.76 -2.86
CA VAL A 76 13.49 40.46 -3.93
C VAL A 76 14.24 39.45 -4.80
N LEU A 77 14.89 38.47 -4.17
CA LEU A 77 15.65 37.44 -4.86
C LEU A 77 14.73 36.50 -5.67
N LEU A 78 13.57 36.13 -5.13
CA LEU A 78 12.56 35.35 -5.84
C LEU A 78 12.03 36.10 -7.07
N ALA A 79 11.80 37.39 -6.95
CA ALA A 79 11.37 38.25 -8.07
C ALA A 79 12.47 38.37 -9.15
N HIS A 80 13.74 38.47 -8.72
CA HIS A 80 14.90 38.54 -9.64
C HIS A 80 15.07 37.24 -10.45
N HIS A 81 14.76 36.09 -9.87
CA HIS A 81 14.87 34.80 -10.52
C HIS A 81 13.52 34.21 -10.97
N ALA A 82 12.50 35.01 -11.19
CA ALA A 82 11.14 34.57 -11.53
C ALA A 82 11.06 33.74 -12.83
N ASP A 83 12.01 33.88 -13.73
CA ASP A 83 12.17 33.12 -14.98
C ASP A 83 12.86 31.75 -14.80
N ARG A 84 13.42 31.48 -13.62
CA ARG A 84 14.15 30.22 -13.32
C ARG A 84 13.23 29.22 -12.61
N PRO A 85 12.74 28.16 -13.27
CA PRO A 85 11.76 27.22 -12.70
C PRO A 85 12.30 26.41 -11.52
N HIS A 86 13.64 26.37 -11.33
CA HIS A 86 14.30 25.66 -10.24
C HIS A 86 14.45 26.49 -8.96
N ILE A 87 14.02 27.76 -8.98
CA ILE A 87 14.03 28.69 -7.84
C ILE A 87 12.59 29.10 -7.57
N GLN A 88 12.03 28.66 -6.47
CA GLN A 88 10.62 28.87 -6.15
C GLN A 88 10.45 29.20 -4.66
N PRO A 89 9.36 29.85 -4.26
CA PRO A 89 9.02 29.93 -2.85
C PRO A 89 8.78 28.54 -2.27
N THR A 90 9.27 28.27 -1.07
CA THR A 90 8.96 27.02 -0.34
C THR A 90 7.47 27.00 -0.02
N PRO A 91 6.71 25.96 -0.44
CA PRO A 91 5.30 25.87 -0.14
C PRO A 91 5.05 25.64 1.36
N ASP A 92 3.95 26.18 1.89
CA ASP A 92 3.46 25.79 3.21
C ASP A 92 2.87 24.36 3.14
N MET A 93 3.54 23.42 3.77
CA MET A 93 3.16 22.01 3.79
C MET A 93 2.56 21.57 5.13
N ALA A 94 2.39 22.51 6.06
CA ALA A 94 1.85 22.21 7.37
C ALA A 94 0.37 21.79 7.27
N TRP A 95 0.04 20.67 7.88
CA TRP A 95 -1.36 20.27 8.02
C TRP A 95 -2.06 21.20 9.02
N LYS A 96 -3.26 21.66 8.66
CA LYS A 96 -4.10 22.50 9.50
C LYS A 96 -5.43 21.78 9.74
N PRO A 97 -5.84 21.62 11.01
CA PRO A 97 -7.14 21.03 11.33
C PRO A 97 -8.28 21.87 10.76
N VAL A 98 -9.35 21.21 10.34
CA VAL A 98 -10.54 21.89 9.79
C VAL A 98 -11.44 22.49 10.88
N GLY A 99 -11.15 22.22 12.13
CA GLY A 99 -11.84 22.70 13.34
C GLY A 99 -11.41 21.91 14.56
N HIS A 100 -11.99 22.24 15.69
CA HIS A 100 -11.81 21.52 16.95
C HIS A 100 -13.15 21.32 17.66
N ALA A 101 -13.31 20.18 18.32
CA ALA A 101 -14.44 19.93 19.18
C ALA A 101 -14.48 20.94 20.36
N PRO A 102 -15.66 21.31 20.84
CA PRO A 102 -15.79 22.17 22.01
C PRO A 102 -15.17 21.52 23.26
N ALA A 103 -14.85 22.33 24.26
CA ALA A 103 -14.37 21.85 25.55
C ALA A 103 -15.39 20.84 26.13
N GLY A 104 -14.92 19.65 26.50
CA GLY A 104 -15.77 18.52 26.92
C GLY A 104 -16.16 17.55 25.79
N GLY A 105 -15.83 17.86 24.54
CA GLY A 105 -16.08 17.02 23.36
C GLY A 105 -17.54 17.04 22.90
N LEU A 106 -17.80 16.32 21.83
CA LEU A 106 -19.16 16.05 21.36
C LEU A 106 -19.70 14.78 22.03
N ARG A 107 -21.04 14.70 22.20
CA ARG A 107 -21.70 13.51 22.73
C ARG A 107 -21.50 12.30 21.82
N GLU A 108 -21.62 12.52 20.53
CA GLU A 108 -21.44 11.50 19.51
C GLU A 108 -19.94 11.33 19.20
N ARG A 109 -19.54 10.08 18.97
CA ARG A 109 -18.17 9.70 18.63
C ARG A 109 -18.16 9.07 17.23
N PRO A 110 -17.29 9.50 16.32
CA PRO A 110 -17.17 8.83 15.03
C PRO A 110 -16.54 7.45 15.20
N VAL A 111 -16.97 6.50 14.37
CA VAL A 111 -16.44 5.13 14.38
C VAL A 111 -15.58 4.91 13.13
N VAL A 112 -14.42 4.30 13.33
CA VAL A 112 -13.49 3.91 12.25
C VAL A 112 -13.41 2.39 12.23
N VAL A 113 -13.79 1.77 11.13
CA VAL A 113 -13.73 0.32 10.94
C VAL A 113 -12.49 -0.05 10.14
N GLY A 114 -11.57 -0.78 10.77
CA GLY A 114 -10.25 -1.14 10.25
C GLY A 114 -9.14 -0.23 10.76
N PHE A 115 -8.00 -0.83 11.12
CA PHE A 115 -6.85 -0.13 11.68
C PHE A 115 -5.57 -0.36 10.84
N GLY A 116 -5.73 -0.34 9.51
CA GLY A 116 -4.66 -0.17 8.54
C GLY A 116 -4.29 1.31 8.38
N PRO A 117 -3.38 1.68 7.44
CA PRO A 117 -2.91 3.06 7.30
C PRO A 117 -4.02 4.09 7.14
N CYS A 118 -5.07 3.78 6.38
CA CYS A 118 -6.22 4.67 6.23
C CYS A 118 -6.95 4.90 7.56
N GLY A 119 -7.29 3.83 8.28
CA GLY A 119 -7.99 3.91 9.57
C GLY A 119 -7.15 4.59 10.65
N ILE A 120 -5.84 4.31 10.70
CA ILE A 120 -4.90 4.97 11.62
C ILE A 120 -4.92 6.48 11.41
N PHE A 121 -4.75 6.95 10.17
CA PHE A 121 -4.69 8.39 9.90
C PHE A 121 -6.06 9.08 10.00
N ALA A 122 -7.16 8.40 9.66
CA ALA A 122 -8.49 8.92 9.93
C ALA A 122 -8.73 9.10 11.45
N ALA A 123 -8.41 8.07 12.24
CA ALA A 123 -8.55 8.14 13.69
C ALA A 123 -7.62 9.18 14.33
N LEU A 124 -6.36 9.27 13.86
CA LEU A 124 -5.39 10.22 14.39
C LEU A 124 -5.84 11.67 14.19
N VAL A 125 -6.24 12.07 12.97
CA VAL A 125 -6.68 13.44 12.72
C VAL A 125 -8.01 13.76 13.42
N LEU A 126 -8.94 12.80 13.53
CA LEU A 126 -10.16 12.96 14.33
C LEU A 126 -9.82 13.18 15.81
N ALA A 127 -8.88 12.42 16.35
CA ALA A 127 -8.42 12.58 17.73
C ALA A 127 -7.69 13.92 17.94
N GLN A 128 -6.83 14.36 17.00
CA GLN A 128 -6.16 15.66 17.01
C GLN A 128 -7.16 16.84 16.98
N MET A 129 -8.34 16.62 16.38
CA MET A 129 -9.44 17.60 16.38
C MET A 129 -10.39 17.46 17.60
N GLY A 130 -10.09 16.57 18.56
CA GLY A 130 -10.84 16.39 19.79
C GLY A 130 -12.12 15.55 19.68
N LEU A 131 -12.32 14.80 18.58
CA LEU A 131 -13.54 14.04 18.33
C LEU A 131 -13.58 12.64 18.96
N ARG A 132 -12.49 12.18 19.58
CA ARG A 132 -12.41 10.93 20.36
C ARG A 132 -12.94 9.69 19.60
N PRO A 133 -12.40 9.33 18.44
CA PRO A 133 -12.90 8.25 17.61
C PRO A 133 -12.89 6.89 18.34
N ILE A 134 -13.81 6.00 17.96
CA ILE A 134 -13.78 4.58 18.33
C ILE A 134 -13.31 3.80 17.12
N VAL A 135 -12.19 3.09 17.24
CA VAL A 135 -11.64 2.25 16.20
C VAL A 135 -11.97 0.79 16.47
N LEU A 136 -12.52 0.09 15.48
CA LEU A 136 -12.81 -1.34 15.51
C LEU A 136 -11.88 -2.07 14.55
N GLU A 137 -10.98 -2.92 15.09
CA GLU A 137 -10.11 -3.77 14.30
C GLU A 137 -10.47 -5.24 14.53
N ARG A 138 -10.70 -5.97 13.43
CA ARG A 138 -11.09 -7.38 13.49
C ARG A 138 -9.98 -8.29 13.99
N GLY A 139 -8.73 -7.97 13.66
CA GLY A 139 -7.55 -8.75 14.08
C GLY A 139 -7.00 -8.32 15.43
N ARG A 140 -5.84 -8.87 15.75
CA ARG A 140 -5.15 -8.63 17.02
C ARG A 140 -4.20 -7.44 16.94
N ALA A 141 -3.72 -7.00 18.12
CA ALA A 141 -2.63 -6.05 18.23
C ALA A 141 -1.37 -6.59 17.54
N VAL A 142 -0.50 -5.71 17.06
CA VAL A 142 0.54 -6.03 16.09
C VAL A 142 1.55 -7.10 16.58
N ARG A 143 1.82 -7.19 17.88
CA ARG A 143 2.74 -8.21 18.42
C ARG A 143 2.13 -9.61 18.41
N GLU A 144 0.89 -9.75 18.86
CA GLU A 144 0.15 -11.01 18.79
C GLU A 144 -0.08 -11.43 17.34
N ARG A 145 -0.48 -10.48 16.50
CA ARG A 145 -0.64 -10.66 15.07
C ARG A 145 0.65 -11.15 14.39
N THR A 146 1.81 -10.66 14.81
CA THR A 146 3.10 -11.12 14.30
C THR A 146 3.32 -12.61 14.64
N GLN A 147 2.95 -13.03 15.84
CA GLN A 147 3.03 -14.46 16.23
C GLN A 147 2.07 -15.32 15.39
N ASP A 148 0.85 -14.86 15.15
CA ASP A 148 -0.12 -15.55 14.30
C ASP A 148 0.39 -15.69 12.85
N THR A 149 0.98 -14.64 12.32
CA THR A 149 1.58 -14.63 10.98
C THR A 149 2.74 -15.63 10.88
N TRP A 150 3.61 -15.67 11.89
CA TRP A 150 4.68 -16.68 11.95
C TRP A 150 4.14 -18.10 12.15
N GLY A 151 2.99 -18.26 12.78
CA GLY A 151 2.26 -19.53 12.85
C GLY A 151 2.02 -20.11 11.46
N LEU A 152 1.48 -19.30 10.55
CA LEU A 152 1.29 -19.71 9.15
C LEU A 152 2.63 -20.00 8.44
N TRP A 153 3.61 -19.09 8.54
CA TRP A 153 4.86 -19.22 7.79
C TRP A 153 5.75 -20.38 8.24
N ARG A 154 5.71 -20.75 9.52
CA ARG A 154 6.60 -21.77 10.11
C ARG A 154 5.91 -23.08 10.39
N ARG A 155 4.60 -23.07 10.71
CA ARG A 155 3.85 -24.23 11.16
C ARG A 155 2.62 -24.55 10.31
N ARG A 156 2.32 -23.72 9.29
CA ARG A 156 1.12 -23.85 8.44
C ARG A 156 -0.19 -23.69 9.22
N GLU A 157 -0.16 -22.92 10.30
CA GLU A 157 -1.30 -22.63 11.15
C GLU A 157 -1.87 -21.26 10.80
N LEU A 158 -2.97 -21.23 10.02
CA LEU A 158 -3.64 -19.99 9.67
C LEU A 158 -4.56 -19.54 10.79
N GLN A 159 -4.44 -18.26 11.17
CA GLN A 159 -5.43 -17.54 11.96
C GLN A 159 -6.27 -16.66 11.02
N PRO A 160 -7.52 -17.04 10.69
CA PRO A 160 -8.31 -16.32 9.67
C PRO A 160 -8.59 -14.86 10.00
N GLU A 161 -8.64 -14.51 11.28
CA GLU A 161 -8.94 -13.16 11.74
C GLU A 161 -7.69 -12.33 12.13
N SER A 162 -6.50 -12.96 12.17
CA SER A 162 -5.25 -12.29 12.55
C SER A 162 -4.08 -12.86 11.72
N ASN A 163 -3.62 -12.13 10.71
CA ASN A 163 -2.67 -12.60 9.70
C ASN A 163 -2.05 -11.43 8.94
N VAL A 164 -1.44 -11.67 7.77
CA VAL A 164 -0.86 -10.61 6.93
C VAL A 164 -1.89 -9.56 6.47
N GLN A 165 -3.16 -9.94 6.35
CA GLN A 165 -4.21 -9.02 5.87
C GLN A 165 -4.95 -8.30 7.01
N PHE A 166 -5.20 -8.98 8.12
CA PHE A 166 -6.00 -8.49 9.23
C PHE A 166 -5.20 -8.29 10.51
N GLY A 167 -5.52 -7.23 11.23
CA GLY A 167 -4.90 -6.83 12.48
C GLY A 167 -4.27 -5.45 12.40
N GLU A 168 -3.78 -4.97 13.52
CA GLU A 168 -3.18 -3.64 13.69
C GLU A 168 -2.12 -3.33 12.64
N GLY A 169 -2.25 -2.16 12.01
CA GLY A 169 -1.36 -1.70 10.94
C GLY A 169 -1.74 -2.18 9.53
N GLY A 170 -2.74 -3.07 9.39
CA GLY A 170 -3.21 -3.59 8.09
C GLY A 170 -2.15 -4.36 7.32
N ALA A 171 -2.41 -4.66 6.05
CA ALA A 171 -1.48 -5.43 5.20
C ALA A 171 -0.12 -4.75 5.00
N GLY A 172 -0.05 -3.42 5.14
CA GLY A 172 1.19 -2.65 5.03
C GLY A 172 2.27 -3.02 6.04
N THR A 173 1.90 -3.54 7.22
CA THR A 173 2.85 -3.92 8.27
C THR A 173 3.81 -5.03 7.84
N PHE A 174 3.33 -5.98 7.03
CA PHE A 174 4.13 -7.09 6.49
C PHE A 174 4.46 -6.88 5.01
N SER A 175 4.99 -5.70 4.68
CA SER A 175 5.43 -5.32 3.34
C SER A 175 6.83 -4.69 3.39
N ASP A 176 7.32 -4.19 2.26
CA ASP A 176 8.54 -3.36 2.23
C ASP A 176 8.35 -2.00 2.93
N GLY A 177 7.13 -1.59 3.20
CA GLY A 177 6.84 -0.30 3.84
C GLY A 177 7.13 0.90 2.96
N LYS A 178 6.93 0.79 1.65
CA LYS A 178 7.13 1.88 0.69
C LYS A 178 6.19 3.05 0.96
N LEU A 179 6.76 4.26 0.93
CA LEU A 179 6.06 5.52 1.22
C LEU A 179 6.08 6.49 0.03
N TYR A 180 6.19 5.99 -1.19
CA TYR A 180 6.03 6.84 -2.36
C TYR A 180 4.78 6.46 -3.15
N SER A 181 4.13 7.48 -3.72
CA SER A 181 2.90 7.34 -4.47
C SER A 181 2.88 8.34 -5.64
N GLN A 182 2.10 8.04 -6.67
CA GLN A 182 1.86 8.94 -7.81
C GLN A 182 0.52 9.70 -7.68
N ILE A 183 -0.10 9.70 -6.50
CA ILE A 183 -1.33 10.47 -6.27
C ILE A 183 -1.06 11.96 -6.37
N LYS A 184 -2.06 12.71 -6.86
CA LYS A 184 -2.06 14.17 -6.76
C LYS A 184 -2.33 14.59 -5.32
N ASP A 185 -1.40 15.30 -4.73
CA ASP A 185 -1.46 15.76 -3.33
C ASP A 185 -1.13 17.26 -3.22
N PRO A 186 -2.00 18.14 -3.74
CA PRO A 186 -1.74 19.59 -3.75
C PRO A 186 -1.72 20.22 -2.35
N ARG A 187 -2.21 19.49 -1.33
CA ARG A 187 -2.22 19.93 0.07
C ARG A 187 -1.06 19.38 0.87
N HIS A 188 -0.16 18.64 0.25
CA HIS A 188 1.01 18.00 0.89
C HIS A 188 0.65 17.09 2.09
N LEU A 189 -0.50 16.43 2.07
CA LEU A 189 -0.94 15.53 3.15
C LEU A 189 -0.02 14.31 3.32
N GLY A 190 0.64 13.90 2.23
CA GLY A 190 1.70 12.88 2.30
C GLY A 190 2.86 13.30 3.21
N ARG A 191 3.16 14.60 3.30
CA ARG A 191 4.16 15.13 4.24
C ARG A 191 3.72 14.92 5.68
N LYS A 192 2.46 15.24 6.00
CA LYS A 192 1.85 14.97 7.32
C LYS A 192 1.97 13.49 7.68
N VAL A 193 1.65 12.57 6.75
CA VAL A 193 1.79 11.13 6.99
C VAL A 193 3.22 10.75 7.35
N MET A 194 4.21 11.23 6.59
CA MET A 194 5.61 10.92 6.84
C MET A 194 6.13 11.53 8.15
N GLU A 195 5.73 12.73 8.48
CA GLU A 195 6.09 13.41 9.75
C GLU A 195 5.55 12.66 10.97
N GLU A 196 4.29 12.20 10.93
CA GLU A 196 3.71 11.38 11.99
C GLU A 196 4.44 10.03 12.13
N PHE A 197 4.84 9.42 11.01
CA PHE A 197 5.65 8.21 11.07
C PHE A 197 7.02 8.47 11.74
N VAL A 198 7.70 9.57 11.43
CA VAL A 198 8.97 9.91 12.05
C VAL A 198 8.79 10.19 13.55
N GLN A 199 7.76 10.93 13.94
CA GLN A 199 7.42 11.17 15.35
C GLN A 199 7.11 9.85 16.08
N ALA A 200 6.54 8.87 15.38
CA ALA A 200 6.28 7.54 15.90
C ALA A 200 7.50 6.60 15.87
N GLY A 201 8.68 7.08 15.47
CA GLY A 201 9.94 6.33 15.49
C GLY A 201 10.37 5.72 14.15
N ALA A 202 9.78 6.13 13.04
CA ALA A 202 10.31 5.78 11.73
C ALA A 202 11.64 6.49 11.45
N PRO A 203 12.48 5.94 10.55
CA PRO A 203 13.73 6.57 10.19
C PRO A 203 13.52 7.98 9.60
N PRO A 204 14.23 9.02 10.07
CA PRO A 204 14.02 10.39 9.60
C PRO A 204 14.34 10.59 8.12
N GLU A 205 15.14 9.73 7.50
CA GLU A 205 15.44 9.76 6.07
C GLU A 205 14.21 9.56 5.17
N ILE A 206 13.09 9.04 5.67
CA ILE A 206 11.86 8.95 4.88
C ILE A 206 11.35 10.34 4.46
N LEU A 207 11.74 11.39 5.19
CA LEU A 207 11.34 12.76 4.89
C LEU A 207 12.05 13.36 3.67
N TYR A 208 13.22 12.81 3.28
CA TYR A 208 13.99 13.34 2.15
C TYR A 208 14.38 12.29 1.10
N ALA A 209 14.32 11.01 1.38
CA ALA A 209 14.62 9.99 0.38
C ALA A 209 13.58 10.01 -0.76
N ALA A 210 14.04 9.87 -2.01
CA ALA A 210 13.14 9.87 -3.18
C ALA A 210 12.22 8.65 -3.22
N HIS A 211 12.72 7.50 -2.75
CA HIS A 211 11.96 6.25 -2.64
C HIS A 211 11.98 5.77 -1.17
N PRO A 212 11.26 6.47 -0.27
CA PRO A 212 11.32 6.18 1.15
C PRO A 212 10.63 4.86 1.47
N HIS A 213 11.17 4.14 2.46
CA HIS A 213 10.60 2.91 3.00
C HIS A 213 10.94 2.78 4.49
N ILE A 214 10.14 2.00 5.22
CA ILE A 214 10.33 1.76 6.65
C ILE A 214 10.77 0.33 6.93
N GLY A 215 10.25 -0.64 6.19
CA GLY A 215 10.49 -2.07 6.39
C GLY A 215 9.64 -2.67 7.53
N THR A 216 9.40 -3.96 7.44
CA THR A 216 8.40 -4.68 8.25
C THR A 216 8.59 -4.50 9.76
N PHE A 217 9.78 -4.73 10.30
CA PHE A 217 9.97 -4.73 11.76
C PHE A 217 9.91 -3.33 12.39
N LYS A 218 10.36 -2.32 11.67
CA LYS A 218 10.23 -0.92 12.16
C LYS A 218 8.78 -0.46 12.16
N LEU A 219 7.97 -0.91 11.20
CA LEU A 219 6.55 -0.61 11.15
C LEU A 219 5.78 -1.10 12.37
N VAL A 220 6.18 -2.22 12.97
CA VAL A 220 5.57 -2.72 14.22
C VAL A 220 5.62 -1.66 15.31
N LYS A 221 6.79 -1.07 15.55
CA LYS A 221 6.93 -0.03 16.58
C LYS A 221 6.18 1.26 16.23
N VAL A 222 6.22 1.65 14.96
CA VAL A 222 5.53 2.86 14.48
C VAL A 222 4.02 2.76 14.70
N VAL A 223 3.39 1.64 14.35
CA VAL A 223 1.93 1.50 14.52
C VAL A 223 1.51 1.43 15.98
N GLU A 224 2.32 0.80 16.86
CA GLU A 224 2.10 0.84 18.32
C GLU A 224 2.09 2.27 18.84
N THR A 225 3.09 3.07 18.46
CA THR A 225 3.21 4.45 18.93
C THR A 225 2.05 5.32 18.42
N LEU A 226 1.62 5.14 17.16
CA LEU A 226 0.45 5.85 16.62
C LEU A 226 -0.84 5.47 17.35
N ARG A 227 -1.03 4.20 17.70
CA ARG A 227 -2.15 3.77 18.56
C ARG A 227 -2.12 4.48 19.90
N GLU A 228 -0.96 4.50 20.57
CA GLU A 228 -0.79 5.16 21.86
C GLU A 228 -1.10 6.66 21.78
N GLN A 229 -0.70 7.33 20.70
CA GLN A 229 -1.05 8.73 20.46
C GLN A 229 -2.57 8.94 20.31
N ILE A 230 -3.25 8.11 19.54
CA ILE A 230 -4.70 8.19 19.37
C ILE A 230 -5.41 8.03 20.72
N ILE A 231 -4.96 7.07 21.54
CA ILE A 231 -5.54 6.82 22.87
C ILE A 231 -5.25 8.00 23.80
N ALA A 232 -4.04 8.54 23.80
CA ALA A 232 -3.66 9.70 24.62
C ALA A 232 -4.49 10.96 24.28
N LEU A 233 -4.95 11.08 23.04
CA LEU A 233 -5.85 12.14 22.57
C LEU A 233 -7.34 11.85 22.83
N GLY A 234 -7.66 10.79 23.57
CA GLY A 234 -9.03 10.42 23.96
C GLY A 234 -9.73 9.50 22.96
N GLY A 235 -9.07 8.98 21.94
CA GLY A 235 -9.57 7.92 21.08
C GLY A 235 -9.58 6.58 21.79
N GLU A 236 -10.24 5.60 21.19
CA GLU A 236 -10.36 4.23 21.69
C GLU A 236 -10.07 3.24 20.55
N VAL A 237 -9.24 2.23 20.80
CA VAL A 237 -8.92 1.19 19.81
C VAL A 237 -9.29 -0.17 20.39
N ARG A 238 -10.22 -0.86 19.73
CA ARG A 238 -10.74 -2.17 20.13
C ARG A 238 -10.30 -3.22 19.13
N PHE A 239 -9.53 -4.18 19.58
CA PHE A 239 -9.09 -5.34 18.78
C PHE A 239 -10.06 -6.49 18.90
N GLN A 240 -9.99 -7.43 17.92
CA GLN A 240 -10.87 -8.60 17.83
C GLN A 240 -12.35 -8.21 17.73
N GLN A 241 -12.66 -7.03 17.23
CA GLN A 241 -14.01 -6.51 17.05
C GLN A 241 -14.35 -6.50 15.55
N ARG A 242 -15.06 -7.54 15.11
CA ARG A 242 -15.49 -7.68 13.70
C ARG A 242 -16.87 -7.09 13.49
N VAL A 243 -16.95 -6.10 12.59
CA VAL A 243 -18.24 -5.58 12.14
C VAL A 243 -18.90 -6.62 11.23
N THR A 244 -20.05 -7.12 11.63
CA THR A 244 -20.80 -8.17 10.91
C THR A 244 -22.02 -7.62 10.18
N ASP A 245 -22.51 -6.43 10.56
CA ASP A 245 -23.65 -5.79 9.92
C ASP A 245 -23.63 -4.27 10.14
N ILE A 246 -24.40 -3.55 9.30
CA ILE A 246 -24.71 -2.13 9.48
C ILE A 246 -26.22 -1.94 9.62
N ALA A 247 -26.63 -1.13 10.57
CA ALA A 247 -28.01 -0.67 10.70
C ALA A 247 -28.21 0.59 9.84
N VAL A 248 -29.17 0.53 8.91
CA VAL A 248 -29.48 1.63 7.99
C VAL A 248 -30.96 1.94 8.12
N ASP A 249 -31.29 3.20 8.44
CA ASP A 249 -32.66 3.71 8.40
C ASP A 249 -32.90 4.47 7.08
N THR A 250 -34.14 4.54 6.68
CA THR A 250 -34.59 5.34 5.54
C THR A 250 -35.59 6.38 6.05
N ASP A 251 -35.31 7.66 5.80
CA ASP A 251 -36.17 8.76 6.19
C ASP A 251 -37.42 8.86 5.28
N ALA A 252 -38.33 9.75 5.65
CA ALA A 252 -39.57 9.98 4.89
C ALA A 252 -39.33 10.48 3.44
N ALA A 253 -38.15 11.02 3.14
CA ALA A 253 -37.75 11.44 1.81
C ALA A 253 -37.01 10.32 1.03
N GLY A 254 -36.94 9.12 1.57
CA GLY A 254 -36.27 7.97 0.96
C GLY A 254 -34.73 8.01 1.11
N ARG A 255 -34.15 8.92 1.89
CA ARG A 255 -32.71 9.00 2.09
C ARG A 255 -32.28 8.01 3.16
N ARG A 256 -31.25 7.25 2.85
CA ARG A 256 -30.70 6.21 3.72
C ARG A 256 -29.62 6.80 4.63
N HIS A 257 -29.61 6.39 5.90
CA HIS A 257 -28.65 6.85 6.90
C HIS A 257 -28.14 5.66 7.72
N VAL A 258 -26.82 5.60 7.96
CA VAL A 258 -26.29 4.66 8.95
C VAL A 258 -26.70 5.09 10.37
N ARG A 259 -27.09 4.12 11.20
CA ARG A 259 -27.50 4.32 12.60
C ARG A 259 -26.65 3.57 13.59
N GLY A 260 -25.96 2.54 13.14
CA GLY A 260 -25.13 1.74 14.00
C GLY A 260 -24.50 0.57 13.29
N LEU A 261 -23.75 -0.18 14.07
CA LEU A 261 -23.01 -1.35 13.64
C LEU A 261 -23.36 -2.53 14.55
N ARG A 262 -23.46 -3.72 13.96
CA ARG A 262 -23.42 -4.96 14.72
C ARG A 262 -21.99 -5.46 14.76
N VAL A 263 -21.48 -5.68 15.97
CA VAL A 263 -20.08 -6.02 16.21
C VAL A 263 -20.00 -7.36 16.93
N LEU A 264 -19.22 -8.28 16.37
CA LEU A 264 -18.84 -9.54 17.02
C LEU A 264 -17.53 -9.32 17.77
N ASP A 265 -17.57 -9.45 19.09
CA ASP A 265 -16.39 -9.61 19.91
C ASP A 265 -15.86 -11.05 19.74
N GLN A 266 -14.77 -11.20 19.03
CA GLN A 266 -14.21 -12.52 18.68
C GLN A 266 -13.48 -13.19 19.86
N ALA A 267 -13.12 -12.43 20.89
CA ALA A 267 -12.54 -12.99 22.10
C ALA A 267 -13.59 -13.70 22.98
N THR A 268 -14.81 -13.16 23.01
CA THR A 268 -15.91 -13.68 23.83
C THR A 268 -16.97 -14.44 23.03
N GLY A 269 -17.01 -14.25 21.70
CA GLY A 269 -18.06 -14.77 20.83
C GLY A 269 -19.39 -14.01 20.95
N GLN A 270 -19.46 -12.93 21.73
CA GLN A 270 -20.66 -12.16 21.93
C GLN A 270 -20.85 -11.10 20.84
N THR A 271 -22.08 -10.87 20.44
CA THR A 271 -22.46 -9.80 19.52
C THR A 271 -23.12 -8.67 20.27
N HIS A 272 -22.77 -7.44 19.92
CA HIS A 272 -23.42 -6.24 20.48
C HIS A 272 -23.69 -5.21 19.38
N GLU A 273 -24.62 -4.30 19.66
CA GLU A 273 -24.90 -3.16 18.79
C GLU A 273 -24.11 -1.94 19.27
N LEU A 274 -23.57 -1.19 18.32
CA LEU A 274 -22.88 0.08 18.57
C LEU A 274 -23.59 1.18 17.79
N GLU A 275 -24.22 2.13 18.48
CA GLU A 275 -24.80 3.31 17.84
C GLU A 275 -23.71 4.16 17.19
N ALA A 276 -23.92 4.53 15.93
CA ALA A 276 -23.01 5.36 15.17
C ALA A 276 -23.71 6.00 13.98
N SER A 277 -23.60 7.30 13.81
CA SER A 277 -24.11 8.02 12.63
C SER A 277 -23.01 8.52 11.70
N HIS A 278 -21.73 8.36 12.10
CA HIS A 278 -20.55 8.68 11.29
C HIS A 278 -19.58 7.50 11.34
N VAL A 279 -19.54 6.72 10.27
CA VAL A 279 -18.76 5.48 10.17
C VAL A 279 -17.79 5.53 8.99
N VAL A 280 -16.50 5.55 9.28
CA VAL A 280 -15.44 5.42 8.29
C VAL A 280 -15.16 3.94 8.04
N MET A 281 -15.42 3.48 6.81
CA MET A 281 -15.14 2.11 6.38
C MET A 281 -13.74 2.04 5.76
N ALA A 282 -12.72 2.01 6.62
CA ALA A 282 -11.30 1.95 6.23
C ALA A 282 -10.83 0.50 6.02
N LEU A 283 -11.60 -0.24 5.23
CA LEU A 283 -11.38 -1.65 4.94
C LEU A 283 -10.16 -1.82 4.02
N GLY A 284 -9.36 -2.86 4.27
CA GLY A 284 -8.42 -3.38 3.29
C GLY A 284 -9.14 -4.19 2.20
N HIS A 285 -8.42 -4.48 1.11
CA HIS A 285 -8.97 -5.23 -0.04
C HIS A 285 -9.37 -6.69 0.26
N SER A 286 -9.02 -7.22 1.44
CA SER A 286 -9.28 -8.62 1.83
C SER A 286 -10.52 -8.83 2.69
N SER A 287 -11.25 -7.78 3.07
CA SER A 287 -12.46 -7.85 3.91
C SER A 287 -13.69 -8.28 3.10
N ARG A 288 -13.61 -9.45 2.48
CA ARG A 288 -14.57 -9.95 1.48
C ARG A 288 -15.96 -10.22 2.06
N ASP A 289 -16.03 -10.71 3.30
CA ASP A 289 -17.25 -10.88 4.07
C ASP A 289 -17.96 -9.54 4.32
N THR A 290 -17.20 -8.51 4.68
CA THR A 290 -17.74 -7.16 4.89
C THR A 290 -18.22 -6.55 3.56
N PHE A 291 -17.54 -6.77 2.46
CA PHE A 291 -18.02 -6.32 1.14
C PHE A 291 -19.33 -7.00 0.74
N ALA A 292 -19.47 -8.30 0.96
CA ALA A 292 -20.72 -9.02 0.71
C ALA A 292 -21.87 -8.51 1.61
N MET A 293 -21.59 -8.24 2.87
CA MET A 293 -22.53 -7.65 3.82
C MET A 293 -23.00 -6.26 3.36
N LEU A 294 -22.07 -5.37 3.01
CA LEU A 294 -22.39 -4.02 2.53
C LEU A 294 -23.22 -4.06 1.23
N TYR A 295 -22.87 -4.98 0.32
CA TYR A 295 -23.65 -5.21 -0.89
C TYR A 295 -25.08 -5.66 -0.55
N GLY A 296 -25.22 -6.65 0.34
CA GLY A 296 -26.52 -7.15 0.81
C GLY A 296 -27.37 -6.07 1.51
N ARG A 297 -26.72 -5.06 2.10
CA ARG A 297 -27.38 -3.87 2.65
C ARG A 297 -27.65 -2.78 1.61
N GLY A 298 -27.37 -3.04 0.33
CA GLY A 298 -27.64 -2.13 -0.78
C GLY A 298 -26.73 -0.91 -0.82
N VAL A 299 -25.52 -0.97 -0.24
CA VAL A 299 -24.52 0.08 -0.41
C VAL A 299 -24.00 0.06 -1.86
N HIS A 300 -23.92 1.23 -2.50
CA HIS A 300 -23.52 1.34 -3.89
C HIS A 300 -22.09 0.86 -4.12
N MET A 301 -21.94 -0.14 -4.97
CA MET A 301 -20.66 -0.74 -5.35
C MET A 301 -20.58 -1.01 -6.84
N GLU A 302 -19.37 -1.05 -7.36
CA GLU A 302 -19.06 -1.33 -8.76
C GLU A 302 -17.92 -2.36 -8.86
N ALA A 303 -17.97 -3.26 -9.84
CA ALA A 303 -16.83 -4.10 -10.20
C ALA A 303 -15.70 -3.21 -10.77
N LYS A 304 -14.46 -3.53 -10.43
CA LYS A 304 -13.30 -2.72 -10.80
C LYS A 304 -12.18 -3.62 -11.35
N PRO A 305 -11.41 -3.17 -12.37
CA PRO A 305 -10.20 -3.85 -12.81
C PRO A 305 -9.18 -4.03 -11.69
N PHE A 306 -8.47 -5.16 -11.70
CA PHE A 306 -7.29 -5.42 -10.88
C PHE A 306 -6.31 -6.29 -11.68
N SER A 307 -5.33 -6.93 -11.04
CA SER A 307 -4.35 -7.75 -11.75
C SER A 307 -4.06 -9.03 -11.00
N VAL A 308 -3.71 -10.08 -11.76
CA VAL A 308 -3.35 -11.39 -11.25
C VAL A 308 -2.05 -11.87 -11.86
N GLY A 309 -1.28 -12.69 -11.15
CA GLY A 309 -0.01 -13.19 -11.66
C GLY A 309 0.74 -14.06 -10.67
N PHE A 310 2.05 -14.02 -10.78
CA PHE A 310 2.99 -14.77 -9.94
C PHE A 310 4.03 -13.84 -9.31
N ARG A 311 4.61 -14.22 -8.19
CA ARG A 311 5.85 -13.63 -7.67
C ARG A 311 7.04 -14.22 -8.42
N ILE A 312 7.96 -13.35 -8.89
CA ILE A 312 9.23 -13.75 -9.45
C ILE A 312 10.36 -13.42 -8.47
N GLU A 313 11.33 -14.32 -8.35
CA GLU A 313 12.52 -14.13 -7.54
C GLU A 313 13.80 -14.23 -8.38
N HIS A 314 14.72 -13.30 -8.11
CA HIS A 314 16.06 -13.26 -8.68
C HIS A 314 17.08 -12.98 -7.58
N PRO A 315 18.36 -13.33 -7.75
CA PRO A 315 19.42 -12.82 -6.88
C PRO A 315 19.42 -11.28 -6.90
N GLN A 316 19.42 -10.63 -5.73
CA GLN A 316 19.43 -9.16 -5.65
C GLN A 316 20.60 -8.55 -6.39
N GLY A 317 21.78 -9.17 -6.34
CA GLY A 317 22.98 -8.68 -7.02
C GLY A 317 22.86 -8.62 -8.56
N LEU A 318 21.94 -9.40 -9.17
CA LEU A 318 21.64 -9.26 -10.60
C LEU A 318 20.97 -7.91 -10.87
N ILE A 319 20.00 -7.53 -10.04
CA ILE A 319 19.25 -6.28 -10.16
C ILE A 319 20.16 -5.09 -9.84
N ASP A 320 20.99 -5.20 -8.80
CA ASP A 320 21.95 -4.14 -8.43
C ASP A 320 22.91 -3.83 -9.57
N ARG A 321 23.48 -4.86 -10.22
CA ARG A 321 24.37 -4.68 -11.37
C ARG A 321 23.66 -4.05 -12.57
N ALA A 322 22.42 -4.45 -12.83
CA ALA A 322 21.63 -3.88 -13.92
C ALA A 322 21.30 -2.40 -13.70
N ARG A 323 21.08 -1.99 -12.45
CA ARG A 323 20.70 -0.61 -12.08
C ARG A 323 21.90 0.30 -11.86
N TRP A 324 22.89 -0.18 -11.10
CA TRP A 324 23.99 0.64 -10.59
C TRP A 324 25.31 0.40 -11.35
N GLY A 325 25.38 -0.62 -12.24
CA GLY A 325 26.59 -0.94 -13.00
C GLY A 325 27.79 -1.17 -12.07
N ARG A 326 28.89 -0.45 -12.32
CA ARG A 326 30.11 -0.52 -11.50
C ARG A 326 29.95 -0.05 -10.05
N HIS A 327 28.86 0.66 -9.75
CA HIS A 327 28.58 1.17 -8.41
C HIS A 327 27.65 0.23 -7.59
N ALA A 328 27.34 -0.96 -8.13
CA ALA A 328 26.59 -1.98 -7.39
C ALA A 328 27.28 -2.30 -6.05
N GLY A 329 26.50 -2.36 -4.97
CA GLY A 329 27.04 -2.57 -3.61
C GLY A 329 27.54 -1.29 -2.92
N HIS A 330 27.43 -0.12 -3.55
CA HIS A 330 27.80 1.13 -2.89
C HIS A 330 26.83 1.43 -1.73
N PRO A 331 27.31 1.71 -0.49
CA PRO A 331 26.47 1.85 0.69
C PRO A 331 25.35 2.89 0.56
N LEU A 332 25.61 4.00 -0.14
CA LEU A 332 24.61 5.08 -0.33
C LEU A 332 23.48 4.72 -1.28
N LEU A 333 23.65 3.73 -2.15
CA LEU A 333 22.67 3.36 -3.17
C LEU A 333 21.69 2.29 -2.67
N GLY A 334 22.17 1.41 -1.81
CA GLY A 334 21.36 0.29 -1.30
C GLY A 334 20.95 -0.71 -2.37
N ALA A 335 20.05 -1.61 -2.02
CA ALA A 335 19.49 -2.60 -2.93
C ALA A 335 18.62 -1.93 -4.00
N ALA A 336 18.87 -2.27 -5.26
CA ALA A 336 18.20 -1.69 -6.41
C ALA A 336 16.79 -2.23 -6.56
N ASP A 337 15.88 -1.37 -7.02
CA ASP A 337 14.53 -1.70 -7.45
C ASP A 337 14.38 -1.62 -8.97
N TYR A 338 13.27 -2.11 -9.49
CA TYR A 338 12.89 -1.97 -10.89
C TYR A 338 11.38 -1.76 -11.06
N LYS A 339 11.02 -1.16 -12.18
CA LYS A 339 9.65 -1.04 -12.66
C LYS A 339 9.62 -1.43 -14.13
N LEU A 340 8.85 -2.46 -14.45
CA LEU A 340 8.75 -3.04 -15.79
C LEU A 340 7.30 -3.03 -16.27
N VAL A 341 7.11 -2.82 -17.56
CA VAL A 341 5.82 -2.95 -18.24
C VAL A 341 6.04 -3.48 -19.65
N HIS A 342 5.14 -4.37 -20.08
CA HIS A 342 5.05 -4.92 -21.43
C HIS A 342 3.58 -5.00 -21.86
N HIS A 343 3.29 -4.64 -23.10
CA HIS A 343 1.99 -4.81 -23.71
C HIS A 343 2.06 -6.02 -24.62
N ALA A 344 1.37 -7.09 -24.23
CA ALA A 344 1.36 -8.36 -24.95
C ALA A 344 0.50 -8.29 -26.20
N ALA A 345 0.77 -9.17 -27.18
CA ALA A 345 0.07 -9.23 -28.46
C ALA A 345 -1.43 -9.49 -28.31
N ASN A 346 -1.85 -10.15 -27.23
CA ASN A 346 -3.27 -10.37 -26.91
C ASN A 346 -3.96 -9.15 -26.26
N GLY A 347 -3.31 -7.97 -26.25
CA GLY A 347 -3.85 -6.72 -25.72
C GLY A 347 -3.73 -6.57 -24.20
N ARG A 348 -3.15 -7.53 -23.49
CA ARG A 348 -2.96 -7.46 -22.03
C ARG A 348 -1.71 -6.70 -21.65
N ALA A 349 -1.81 -5.87 -20.62
CA ALA A 349 -0.63 -5.26 -19.99
C ALA A 349 -0.07 -6.19 -18.91
N VAL A 350 1.23 -6.46 -18.98
CA VAL A 350 1.99 -7.17 -17.94
C VAL A 350 2.95 -6.19 -17.28
N TYR A 351 2.98 -6.17 -15.96
CA TYR A 351 3.86 -5.23 -15.25
C TYR A 351 4.37 -5.79 -13.92
N SER A 352 5.50 -5.21 -13.47
CA SER A 352 6.02 -5.49 -12.15
C SER A 352 5.21 -4.77 -11.08
N PHE A 353 4.76 -5.51 -10.08
CA PHE A 353 3.95 -5.00 -8.97
C PHE A 353 4.67 -5.22 -7.65
N CYS A 354 4.65 -4.20 -6.78
CA CYS A 354 5.19 -4.27 -5.41
C CYS A 354 6.54 -4.99 -5.35
N MET A 355 7.52 -4.50 -6.14
CA MET A 355 8.89 -5.03 -6.13
C MET A 355 9.52 -4.79 -4.77
N CYS A 356 10.08 -5.84 -4.16
CA CYS A 356 10.71 -5.84 -2.84
C CYS A 356 12.20 -6.15 -2.99
N PRO A 357 13.08 -5.12 -2.96
CA PRO A 357 14.52 -5.33 -3.01
C PRO A 357 15.02 -6.04 -1.76
N GLY A 358 15.99 -6.96 -1.93
CA GLY A 358 16.58 -7.71 -0.82
C GLY A 358 15.53 -8.19 0.17
N GLY A 359 14.50 -8.86 -0.35
CA GLY A 359 13.32 -9.26 0.41
C GLY A 359 12.95 -10.72 0.23
N THR A 360 11.78 -11.08 0.73
CA THR A 360 11.25 -12.43 0.70
C THR A 360 9.82 -12.47 0.16
N VAL A 361 9.47 -13.56 -0.49
CA VAL A 361 8.07 -13.89 -0.81
C VAL A 361 7.43 -14.52 0.42
N VAL A 362 6.21 -14.13 0.75
CA VAL A 362 5.50 -14.56 1.95
C VAL A 362 4.09 -15.05 1.65
N ALA A 363 3.60 -15.96 2.49
CA ALA A 363 2.20 -16.39 2.48
C ALA A 363 1.33 -15.27 3.04
N ALA A 364 0.35 -14.83 2.27
CA ALA A 364 -0.52 -13.70 2.60
C ALA A 364 -2.02 -14.06 2.56
N THR A 365 -2.36 -15.34 2.64
CA THR A 365 -3.76 -15.77 2.72
C THR A 365 -4.38 -15.35 4.05
N SER A 366 -5.68 -15.10 4.00
CA SER A 366 -6.53 -14.85 5.18
C SER A 366 -7.69 -15.84 5.28
N GLU A 367 -7.80 -16.75 4.31
CA GLU A 367 -8.92 -17.69 4.24
C GLU A 367 -8.40 -19.14 4.17
N PRO A 368 -9.00 -20.07 4.92
CA PRO A 368 -8.60 -21.49 4.89
C PRO A 368 -8.72 -22.10 3.49
N GLY A 369 -7.81 -23.02 3.16
CA GLY A 369 -7.82 -23.73 1.89
C GLY A 369 -7.47 -22.86 0.68
N ARG A 370 -6.73 -21.77 0.89
CA ARG A 370 -6.31 -20.83 -0.16
C ARG A 370 -4.85 -20.46 -0.02
N VAL A 371 -4.20 -20.15 -1.14
CA VAL A 371 -2.82 -19.66 -1.19
C VAL A 371 -2.78 -18.32 -1.90
N VAL A 372 -2.14 -17.36 -1.26
CA VAL A 372 -1.84 -16.02 -1.82
C VAL A 372 -0.41 -15.68 -1.50
N THR A 373 0.32 -15.20 -2.49
CA THR A 373 1.67 -14.68 -2.33
C THR A 373 1.68 -13.17 -2.20
N ASN A 374 2.63 -12.66 -1.44
CA ASN A 374 3.01 -11.24 -1.38
C ASN A 374 4.52 -11.14 -1.18
N GLY A 375 5.07 -9.94 -1.23
CA GLY A 375 6.47 -9.68 -0.92
C GLY A 375 6.62 -8.77 0.28
N MET A 376 7.71 -8.95 1.02
CA MET A 376 8.13 -8.03 2.07
C MET A 376 9.64 -7.84 2.06
N SER A 377 10.11 -6.74 2.63
CA SER A 377 11.51 -6.49 2.93
C SER A 377 11.68 -5.91 4.32
N GLN A 378 12.81 -6.21 4.92
CA GLN A 378 13.28 -5.48 6.09
C GLN A 378 13.79 -4.09 5.68
N TYR A 379 14.01 -3.22 6.64
CA TYR A 379 14.61 -1.90 6.38
C TYR A 379 15.98 -1.98 5.68
N SER A 380 16.81 -2.95 6.07
CA SER A 380 18.15 -3.16 5.50
C SER A 380 18.14 -3.66 4.06
N ARG A 381 17.04 -4.29 3.60
CA ARG A 381 16.91 -4.88 2.25
C ARG A 381 18.11 -5.76 1.86
N ASN A 382 18.60 -6.57 2.79
CA ASN A 382 19.82 -7.38 2.63
C ASN A 382 19.57 -8.89 2.52
N GLU A 383 18.31 -9.28 2.26
CA GLU A 383 18.02 -10.67 1.93
C GLU A 383 18.57 -11.04 0.55
N ARG A 384 18.77 -12.34 0.31
CA ARG A 384 19.42 -12.89 -0.88
C ARG A 384 18.74 -12.48 -2.19
N ASN A 385 17.40 -12.46 -2.20
CA ASN A 385 16.62 -12.30 -3.41
C ASN A 385 15.96 -10.91 -3.51
N ALA A 386 15.83 -10.45 -4.74
CA ALA A 386 14.84 -9.45 -5.16
C ALA A 386 13.56 -10.18 -5.55
N ASN A 387 12.38 -9.68 -5.23
CA ASN A 387 11.14 -10.25 -5.70
C ASN A 387 10.12 -9.18 -6.14
N ALA A 388 9.26 -9.55 -7.08
CA ALA A 388 8.14 -8.71 -7.53
C ALA A 388 6.97 -9.57 -8.01
N GLY A 389 5.75 -9.05 -7.91
CA GLY A 389 4.63 -9.60 -8.67
C GLY A 389 4.84 -9.32 -10.16
N MET A 390 4.75 -10.36 -11.00
CA MET A 390 4.58 -10.23 -12.45
C MET A 390 3.10 -10.45 -12.71
N VAL A 391 2.37 -9.37 -12.99
CA VAL A 391 0.91 -9.40 -12.98
C VAL A 391 0.32 -8.91 -14.30
N VAL A 392 -0.80 -9.49 -14.65
CA VAL A 392 -1.57 -9.22 -15.88
C VAL A 392 -2.83 -8.46 -15.50
N GLY A 393 -3.08 -7.34 -16.16
CA GLY A 393 -4.31 -6.57 -15.99
C GLY A 393 -5.52 -7.34 -16.45
N ILE A 394 -6.54 -7.42 -15.60
CA ILE A 394 -7.85 -8.01 -15.87
C ILE A 394 -8.95 -7.02 -15.50
N GLY A 395 -10.13 -7.23 -16.04
CA GLY A 395 -11.26 -6.33 -15.84
C GLY A 395 -12.59 -7.05 -15.68
N PRO A 396 -13.66 -6.29 -15.45
CA PRO A 396 -15.00 -6.84 -15.22
C PRO A 396 -15.50 -7.81 -16.30
N ALA A 397 -15.03 -7.68 -17.54
CA ALA A 397 -15.38 -8.60 -18.62
C ALA A 397 -14.75 -10.01 -18.47
N ASP A 398 -13.74 -10.15 -17.62
CA ASP A 398 -13.05 -11.41 -17.34
C ASP A 398 -13.64 -12.15 -16.13
N TYR A 399 -14.57 -11.54 -15.41
CA TYR A 399 -15.07 -12.07 -14.15
C TYR A 399 -16.17 -13.09 -14.34
N PRO A 400 -16.30 -14.07 -13.42
CA PRO A 400 -17.36 -15.06 -13.45
C PRO A 400 -18.75 -14.42 -13.43
N THR A 401 -19.68 -14.99 -14.22
CA THR A 401 -21.10 -14.61 -14.27
C THR A 401 -22.01 -15.79 -13.93
N ASP A 402 -21.46 -16.97 -13.72
CA ASP A 402 -22.20 -18.19 -13.42
C ASP A 402 -22.68 -18.19 -11.95
N PRO A 403 -24.00 -18.33 -11.68
CA PRO A 403 -24.55 -18.42 -10.33
C PRO A 403 -23.93 -19.51 -9.47
N ALA A 404 -23.59 -20.68 -10.05
CA ALA A 404 -22.95 -21.76 -9.30
C ALA A 404 -21.55 -21.39 -8.81
N ALA A 405 -20.79 -20.59 -9.58
CA ALA A 405 -19.50 -20.08 -9.16
C ALA A 405 -19.64 -19.11 -7.97
N PHE A 406 -20.67 -18.26 -7.96
CA PHE A 406 -20.98 -17.36 -6.85
C PHE A 406 -21.38 -18.14 -5.60
N GLU A 407 -22.28 -19.11 -5.71
CA GLU A 407 -22.70 -19.93 -4.59
C GLU A 407 -21.53 -20.72 -3.98
N ALA A 408 -20.68 -21.32 -4.81
CA ALA A 408 -19.48 -22.02 -4.35
C ALA A 408 -18.46 -21.09 -3.67
N ALA A 409 -18.30 -19.86 -4.16
CA ALA A 409 -17.31 -18.91 -3.64
C ALA A 409 -17.84 -18.05 -2.49
N LEU A 410 -19.11 -17.68 -2.46
CA LEU A 410 -19.70 -16.70 -1.53
C LEU A 410 -20.79 -17.30 -0.64
N GLY A 411 -21.25 -18.53 -0.90
CA GLY A 411 -22.36 -19.16 -0.20
C GLY A 411 -23.75 -18.67 -0.62
N ALA A 412 -23.82 -17.80 -1.63
CA ALA A 412 -25.06 -17.29 -2.22
C ALA A 412 -24.79 -16.71 -3.62
N THR A 413 -25.82 -16.65 -4.47
CA THR A 413 -25.71 -16.07 -5.82
C THR A 413 -25.63 -14.54 -5.80
N HIS A 414 -26.07 -13.91 -4.73
CA HIS A 414 -26.16 -12.45 -4.59
C HIS A 414 -26.93 -11.76 -5.74
N GLY A 415 -27.80 -12.49 -6.44
CA GLY A 415 -28.62 -11.96 -7.53
C GLY A 415 -27.88 -11.79 -8.86
N VAL A 416 -26.75 -12.49 -9.05
CA VAL A 416 -25.98 -12.42 -10.31
C VAL A 416 -26.81 -12.84 -11.52
N GLU A 417 -27.76 -13.77 -11.35
CA GLU A 417 -28.68 -14.24 -12.36
C GLU A 417 -29.68 -13.17 -12.88
N ALA A 418 -29.91 -12.13 -12.10
CA ALA A 418 -30.80 -11.03 -12.44
C ALA A 418 -30.11 -9.87 -13.17
N LEU A 419 -28.79 -9.92 -13.32
CA LEU A 419 -28.04 -8.84 -13.96
C LEU A 419 -28.24 -8.85 -15.48
N PRO A 420 -28.32 -7.67 -16.11
CA PRO A 420 -28.30 -7.56 -17.57
C PRO A 420 -27.04 -8.19 -18.18
N ALA A 421 -27.18 -8.77 -19.36
CA ALA A 421 -26.05 -9.34 -20.09
C ALA A 421 -24.95 -8.30 -20.31
N GLY A 422 -23.71 -8.68 -20.00
CA GLY A 422 -22.53 -7.81 -20.12
C GLY A 422 -22.27 -6.90 -18.91
N GLN A 423 -23.13 -6.90 -17.91
CA GLN A 423 -22.88 -6.19 -16.65
C GLN A 423 -22.19 -7.11 -15.64
N ALA A 424 -21.04 -6.68 -15.13
CA ALA A 424 -20.34 -7.43 -14.09
C ALA A 424 -20.93 -7.16 -12.70
N HIS A 425 -21.13 -8.23 -11.93
CA HIS A 425 -21.54 -8.13 -10.54
C HIS A 425 -20.43 -7.51 -9.69
N PRO A 426 -20.71 -6.58 -8.77
CA PRO A 426 -19.67 -5.95 -7.94
C PRO A 426 -18.78 -6.94 -7.19
N LEU A 427 -19.29 -8.08 -6.78
CA LEU A 427 -18.55 -9.12 -6.06
C LEU A 427 -17.85 -10.14 -6.96
N ALA A 428 -18.03 -10.08 -8.30
CA ALA A 428 -17.52 -11.09 -9.22
C ALA A 428 -15.99 -11.22 -9.21
N GLY A 429 -15.28 -10.10 -9.01
CA GLY A 429 -13.83 -10.13 -8.85
C GLY A 429 -13.37 -10.92 -7.61
N ILE A 430 -14.14 -10.92 -6.54
CA ILE A 430 -13.88 -11.73 -5.33
C ILE A 430 -14.08 -13.22 -5.66
N VAL A 431 -15.10 -13.56 -6.43
CA VAL A 431 -15.35 -14.94 -6.87
C VAL A 431 -14.13 -15.46 -7.64
N LEU A 432 -13.63 -14.68 -8.61
CA LEU A 432 -12.43 -15.04 -9.38
C LEU A 432 -11.20 -15.21 -8.47
N GLN A 433 -10.94 -14.27 -7.57
CA GLN A 433 -9.82 -14.37 -6.63
C GLN A 433 -9.89 -15.65 -5.82
N ARG A 434 -11.06 -16.00 -5.26
CA ARG A 434 -11.25 -17.22 -4.46
C ARG A 434 -11.04 -18.49 -5.28
N GLN A 435 -11.47 -18.52 -6.54
CA GLN A 435 -11.22 -19.65 -7.46
C GLN A 435 -9.72 -19.84 -7.70
N LEU A 436 -8.99 -18.78 -8.04
CA LEU A 436 -7.55 -18.85 -8.30
C LEU A 436 -6.75 -19.22 -7.05
N GLU A 437 -7.11 -18.65 -5.90
CA GLU A 437 -6.45 -18.93 -4.62
C GLU A 437 -6.68 -20.37 -4.13
N SER A 438 -7.87 -20.92 -4.33
CA SER A 438 -8.19 -22.32 -4.02
C SER A 438 -7.50 -23.28 -4.99
N GLY A 439 -7.45 -22.94 -6.29
CA GLY A 439 -6.70 -23.70 -7.28
C GLY A 439 -5.20 -23.75 -6.95
N ALA A 440 -4.62 -22.61 -6.54
CA ALA A 440 -3.23 -22.55 -6.11
C ALA A 440 -2.96 -23.38 -4.86
N PHE A 441 -3.87 -23.41 -3.89
CA PHE A 441 -3.78 -24.25 -2.70
C PHE A 441 -3.74 -25.75 -3.08
N ALA A 442 -4.64 -26.18 -3.96
CA ALA A 442 -4.66 -27.57 -4.42
C ALA A 442 -3.40 -27.91 -5.22
N LEU A 443 -2.98 -27.04 -6.13
CA LEU A 443 -1.78 -27.23 -6.96
C LEU A 443 -0.49 -27.26 -6.14
N GLY A 444 -0.43 -26.52 -5.01
CA GLY A 444 0.67 -26.53 -4.04
C GLY A 444 0.70 -27.76 -3.13
N GLY A 445 -0.29 -28.66 -3.20
CA GLY A 445 -0.35 -29.89 -2.43
C GLY A 445 -1.29 -29.85 -1.20
N GLY A 446 -2.14 -28.83 -1.07
CA GLY A 446 -3.18 -28.76 -0.04
C GLY A 446 -2.67 -28.49 1.39
N ASN A 447 -1.50 -27.90 1.54
CA ASN A 447 -0.82 -27.72 2.84
C ASN A 447 -0.20 -26.34 3.03
N TYR A 448 -0.69 -25.33 2.32
CA TYR A 448 -0.18 -23.96 2.25
C TYR A 448 1.19 -23.78 1.59
N ASN A 449 1.79 -24.84 1.03
CA ASN A 449 2.86 -24.64 0.06
C ASN A 449 2.29 -23.89 -1.17
N ALA A 450 3.06 -22.99 -1.71
CA ALA A 450 2.71 -22.33 -2.95
C ALA A 450 3.16 -23.17 -4.16
N PRO A 451 2.40 -23.24 -5.25
CA PRO A 451 2.89 -23.82 -6.50
C PRO A 451 3.98 -22.92 -7.08
N GLY A 452 5.04 -23.52 -7.60
CA GLY A 452 6.15 -22.80 -8.21
C GLY A 452 6.70 -23.49 -9.47
N GLN A 453 7.43 -22.70 -10.27
CA GLN A 453 8.02 -23.19 -11.52
C GLN A 453 9.23 -22.33 -11.87
N LEU A 454 10.25 -22.90 -12.49
CA LEU A 454 11.36 -22.14 -13.01
C LEU A 454 10.93 -21.31 -14.22
N VAL A 455 11.45 -20.11 -14.36
CA VAL A 455 11.09 -19.17 -15.44
C VAL A 455 11.35 -19.78 -16.82
N GLY A 456 12.49 -20.42 -17.02
CA GLY A 456 12.81 -21.05 -18.32
C GLY A 456 11.84 -22.17 -18.68
N ASP A 457 11.46 -23.00 -17.72
CA ASP A 457 10.49 -24.08 -17.93
C ASP A 457 9.08 -23.53 -18.16
N PHE A 458 8.69 -22.48 -17.43
CA PHE A 458 7.41 -21.80 -17.64
C PHE A 458 7.28 -21.22 -19.05
N ILE A 459 8.33 -20.54 -19.54
CA ILE A 459 8.37 -20.00 -20.91
C ILE A 459 8.28 -21.15 -21.95
N ALA A 460 8.98 -22.26 -21.70
CA ALA A 460 9.00 -23.42 -22.58
C ALA A 460 7.76 -24.33 -22.48
N GLY A 461 6.85 -24.08 -21.51
CA GLY A 461 5.69 -24.93 -21.27
C GLY A 461 6.05 -26.31 -20.70
N LYS A 462 7.09 -26.40 -19.85
CA LYS A 462 7.60 -27.64 -19.26
C LYS A 462 7.47 -27.59 -17.74
N VAL A 463 7.19 -28.72 -17.12
CA VAL A 463 7.20 -28.87 -15.66
C VAL A 463 8.63 -28.87 -15.14
N SER A 464 8.90 -28.06 -14.11
CA SER A 464 10.18 -28.05 -13.41
C SER A 464 10.33 -29.28 -12.49
N ARG A 465 11.54 -29.82 -12.39
CA ARG A 465 11.82 -31.01 -11.56
C ARG A 465 12.60 -30.72 -10.30
N GLU A 466 13.44 -29.68 -10.35
CA GLU A 466 14.32 -29.26 -9.25
C GLU A 466 14.58 -27.76 -9.35
N PHE A 467 14.95 -27.14 -8.24
CA PHE A 467 15.37 -25.74 -8.22
C PHE A 467 16.84 -25.62 -8.68
N GLY A 468 17.18 -24.47 -9.27
CA GLY A 468 18.55 -24.12 -9.64
C GLY A 468 19.26 -23.35 -8.52
N GLU A 469 20.13 -22.39 -8.90
CA GLU A 469 20.84 -21.52 -7.96
C GLU A 469 19.91 -20.56 -7.20
N VAL A 470 18.76 -20.21 -7.78
CA VAL A 470 17.77 -19.36 -7.12
C VAL A 470 16.84 -20.23 -6.27
N GLU A 471 17.07 -20.22 -4.99
CA GLU A 471 16.18 -20.89 -4.04
C GLU A 471 15.00 -19.97 -3.70
N PRO A 472 13.76 -20.46 -3.74
CA PRO A 472 12.58 -19.69 -3.35
C PRO A 472 12.62 -19.33 -1.86
N SER A 473 12.20 -18.11 -1.56
CA SER A 473 12.14 -17.61 -0.18
C SER A 473 10.78 -17.84 0.49
N TYR A 474 9.75 -18.22 -0.26
CA TYR A 474 8.40 -18.39 0.25
C TYR A 474 8.33 -19.42 1.39
N ARG A 475 7.74 -19.01 2.48
CA ARG A 475 7.37 -19.87 3.61
C ARG A 475 5.85 -19.92 3.70
N PRO A 476 5.28 -21.10 3.83
CA PRO A 476 5.73 -22.45 4.33
C PRO A 476 6.62 -23.29 3.41
N GLY A 477 6.67 -23.04 2.11
CA GLY A 477 7.48 -23.78 1.15
C GLY A 477 6.86 -23.74 -0.25
N VAL A 478 7.62 -24.17 -1.25
CA VAL A 478 7.18 -24.18 -2.66
C VAL A 478 7.14 -25.61 -3.16
N THR A 479 6.04 -26.00 -3.78
CA THR A 479 5.88 -27.27 -4.51
C THR A 479 6.01 -27.00 -5.99
N LEU A 480 6.94 -27.67 -6.68
CA LEU A 480 7.07 -27.56 -8.13
C LEU A 480 5.83 -28.12 -8.82
N ALA A 481 5.26 -27.32 -9.71
CA ALA A 481 4.02 -27.62 -10.42
C ALA A 481 4.00 -26.91 -11.78
N ASP A 482 3.06 -27.27 -12.64
CA ASP A 482 2.79 -26.52 -13.86
C ASP A 482 1.89 -25.32 -13.56
N LEU A 483 2.49 -24.14 -13.53
CA LEU A 483 1.76 -22.89 -13.25
C LEU A 483 0.75 -22.49 -14.34
N HIS A 484 0.74 -23.16 -15.50
CA HIS A 484 -0.32 -22.98 -16.49
C HIS A 484 -1.71 -23.26 -15.90
N ALA A 485 -1.80 -24.21 -14.98
CA ALA A 485 -3.06 -24.55 -14.32
C ALA A 485 -3.52 -23.53 -13.26
N ALA A 486 -2.68 -22.55 -12.91
CA ALA A 486 -2.95 -21.60 -11.80
C ALA A 486 -3.66 -20.32 -12.25
N LEU A 487 -3.61 -19.95 -13.53
CA LEU A 487 -4.20 -18.72 -14.06
C LEU A 487 -4.90 -19.00 -15.41
N PRO A 488 -5.81 -18.10 -15.84
CA PRO A 488 -6.42 -18.21 -17.16
C PRO A 488 -5.39 -18.18 -18.32
N ASP A 489 -5.69 -18.88 -19.41
CA ASP A 489 -4.80 -19.02 -20.58
C ASP A 489 -4.30 -17.68 -21.14
N TYR A 490 -5.16 -16.66 -21.18
CA TYR A 490 -4.77 -15.33 -21.67
C TYR A 490 -3.71 -14.66 -20.77
N ALA A 491 -3.75 -14.91 -19.48
CA ALA A 491 -2.77 -14.39 -18.54
C ALA A 491 -1.44 -15.14 -18.65
N ILE A 492 -1.49 -16.47 -18.78
CA ILE A 492 -0.31 -17.32 -19.03
C ILE A 492 0.39 -16.92 -20.33
N ALA A 493 -0.36 -16.74 -21.43
CA ALA A 493 0.18 -16.31 -22.73
C ALA A 493 0.88 -14.95 -22.61
N ALA A 494 0.25 -13.98 -21.96
CA ALA A 494 0.82 -12.65 -21.76
C ALA A 494 2.10 -12.68 -20.91
N LEU A 495 2.14 -13.47 -19.83
CA LEU A 495 3.33 -13.64 -18.98
C LEU A 495 4.48 -14.30 -19.73
N ARG A 496 4.22 -15.35 -20.52
CA ARG A 496 5.25 -16.02 -21.34
C ARG A 496 5.87 -15.09 -22.37
N GLU A 497 5.10 -14.17 -22.93
CA GLU A 497 5.61 -13.16 -23.87
C GLU A 497 6.40 -12.06 -23.12
N ALA A 498 5.93 -11.63 -21.96
CA ALA A 498 6.54 -10.52 -21.21
C ALA A 498 7.91 -10.87 -20.60
N LEU A 499 8.10 -12.08 -20.10
CA LEU A 499 9.34 -12.47 -19.42
C LEU A 499 10.59 -12.30 -20.29
N PRO A 500 10.65 -12.81 -21.55
CA PRO A 500 11.77 -12.52 -22.43
C PRO A 500 11.90 -11.03 -22.81
N ALA A 501 10.78 -10.31 -22.90
CA ALA A 501 10.79 -8.86 -23.14
C ALA A 501 11.45 -8.11 -21.97
N PHE A 502 11.26 -8.56 -20.75
CA PHE A 502 11.91 -8.03 -19.54
C PHE A 502 13.39 -8.43 -19.49
N GLY A 503 13.76 -9.62 -19.98
CA GLY A 503 15.14 -10.05 -20.14
C GLY A 503 15.96 -9.13 -21.04
N ARG A 504 15.33 -8.54 -22.07
CA ARG A 504 15.97 -7.51 -22.93
C ARG A 504 16.18 -6.17 -22.22
N LYS A 505 15.40 -5.87 -21.17
CA LYS A 505 15.52 -4.62 -20.38
C LYS A 505 16.49 -4.78 -19.20
N ILE A 506 16.47 -5.94 -18.56
CA ILE A 506 17.33 -6.31 -17.45
C ILE A 506 17.98 -7.63 -17.81
N GLN A 507 19.25 -7.61 -18.17
CA GLN A 507 19.97 -8.81 -18.58
C GLN A 507 19.94 -9.89 -17.50
N GLY A 508 19.46 -11.07 -17.85
CA GLY A 508 19.30 -12.21 -16.95
C GLY A 508 17.98 -12.21 -16.16
N PHE A 509 17.04 -11.31 -16.46
CA PHE A 509 15.71 -11.33 -15.82
C PHE A 509 14.93 -12.60 -16.17
N ASP A 510 15.07 -13.08 -17.39
CA ASP A 510 14.48 -14.30 -17.92
C ASP A 510 15.41 -15.53 -17.79
N ARG A 511 16.40 -15.48 -16.86
CA ARG A 511 17.26 -16.63 -16.59
C ARG A 511 16.43 -17.86 -16.26
N HIS A 512 16.92 -19.02 -16.71
CA HIS A 512 16.18 -20.28 -16.64
C HIS A 512 15.74 -20.61 -15.19
N ASP A 513 16.63 -20.43 -14.23
CA ASP A 513 16.44 -20.82 -12.82
C ASP A 513 15.88 -19.71 -11.90
N ALA A 514 15.48 -18.55 -12.44
CA ALA A 514 14.62 -17.65 -11.69
C ALA A 514 13.31 -18.37 -11.35
N VAL A 515 12.70 -18.05 -10.19
CA VAL A 515 11.57 -18.80 -9.67
C VAL A 515 10.29 -17.98 -9.73
N LEU A 516 9.23 -18.56 -10.29
CA LEU A 516 7.86 -18.07 -10.19
C LEU A 516 7.13 -18.80 -9.07
N THR A 517 6.38 -18.09 -8.25
CA THR A 517 5.59 -18.63 -7.13
C THR A 517 4.18 -18.05 -7.19
N GLY A 518 3.17 -18.89 -7.13
CA GLY A 518 1.76 -18.50 -7.33
C GLY A 518 0.89 -18.65 -6.08
N VAL A 519 -0.17 -17.87 -6.00
CA VAL A 519 -0.63 -16.84 -6.94
C VAL A 519 -0.65 -15.46 -6.29
N GLU A 520 -0.38 -14.42 -7.05
CA GLU A 520 -0.56 -13.03 -6.68
C GLU A 520 -1.93 -12.56 -7.19
N THR A 521 -2.93 -12.45 -6.33
CA THR A 521 -4.31 -12.14 -6.70
C THR A 521 -4.87 -10.91 -6.02
N ARG A 522 -4.15 -10.37 -5.03
CA ARG A 522 -4.62 -9.25 -4.20
C ARG A 522 -3.80 -7.99 -4.44
N THR A 523 -3.61 -7.64 -5.73
CA THR A 523 -2.86 -6.45 -6.12
C THR A 523 -3.58 -5.15 -5.78
N SER A 524 -4.91 -5.17 -5.81
CA SER A 524 -5.79 -4.08 -5.37
C SER A 524 -7.20 -4.63 -5.11
N SER A 525 -8.10 -3.78 -4.59
CA SER A 525 -9.50 -4.17 -4.42
C SER A 525 -10.15 -4.49 -5.77
N PRO A 526 -10.90 -5.59 -5.89
CA PRO A 526 -11.61 -5.98 -7.12
C PRO A 526 -12.91 -5.20 -7.33
N LEU A 527 -13.27 -4.33 -6.39
CA LEU A 527 -14.49 -3.53 -6.41
C LEU A 527 -14.21 -2.09 -5.93
N LYS A 528 -15.14 -1.20 -6.21
CA LYS A 528 -15.16 0.16 -5.71
C LYS A 528 -16.45 0.40 -4.94
N ILE A 529 -16.34 1.00 -3.76
CA ILE A 529 -17.50 1.48 -3.00
C ILE A 529 -17.67 2.96 -3.32
N GLY A 530 -18.75 3.33 -4.03
CA GLY A 530 -18.94 4.69 -4.51
C GLY A 530 -19.11 5.71 -3.39
N ARG A 531 -18.42 6.86 -3.49
CA ARG A 531 -18.55 8.00 -2.58
C ARG A 531 -18.61 9.32 -3.35
N GLY A 532 -19.30 10.31 -2.77
CA GLY A 532 -19.40 11.67 -3.29
C GLY A 532 -18.19 12.55 -2.95
N GLU A 533 -18.27 13.82 -3.34
CA GLU A 533 -17.25 14.84 -3.02
C GLU A 533 -17.15 15.13 -1.52
N ASP A 534 -18.23 14.88 -0.77
CA ASP A 534 -18.30 14.95 0.68
C ASP A 534 -17.75 13.70 1.39
N PHE A 535 -17.17 12.76 0.62
CA PHE A 535 -16.62 11.48 1.05
C PHE A 535 -17.64 10.49 1.61
N GLN A 536 -18.94 10.79 1.62
CA GLN A 536 -19.97 9.85 2.00
C GLN A 536 -20.33 8.89 0.87
N SER A 537 -20.83 7.72 1.22
CA SER A 537 -21.40 6.75 0.26
C SER A 537 -22.46 7.43 -0.61
N LEU A 538 -22.48 7.11 -1.90
CA LEU A 538 -23.42 7.69 -2.87
C LEU A 538 -24.88 7.53 -2.49
N ASN A 539 -25.21 6.51 -1.69
CA ASN A 539 -26.58 6.19 -1.35
C ASN A 539 -26.84 5.86 0.14
N THR A 540 -25.85 6.14 1.01
CA THR A 540 -26.01 5.91 2.46
C THR A 540 -25.25 6.99 3.22
N ALA A 541 -25.97 7.98 3.72
CA ALA A 541 -25.38 9.08 4.49
C ALA A 541 -24.80 8.57 5.82
N GLY A 542 -23.74 9.25 6.29
CA GLY A 542 -23.01 8.86 7.48
C GLY A 542 -22.06 7.68 7.30
N LEU A 543 -22.05 7.02 6.14
CA LEU A 543 -21.11 5.98 5.77
C LEU A 543 -20.03 6.57 4.87
N TYR A 544 -18.74 6.44 5.26
CA TYR A 544 -17.59 7.02 4.57
C TYR A 544 -16.67 5.92 4.04
N PRO A 545 -16.84 5.46 2.77
CA PRO A 545 -15.94 4.51 2.14
C PRO A 545 -14.54 5.11 2.01
N ALA A 546 -13.51 4.40 2.49
CA ALA A 546 -12.15 4.91 2.57
C ALA A 546 -11.09 3.86 2.27
N GLY A 547 -9.93 4.32 1.85
CA GLY A 547 -8.74 3.51 1.68
C GLY A 547 -8.76 2.56 0.49
N GLU A 548 -7.94 1.52 0.58
CA GLU A 548 -7.70 0.59 -0.52
C GLU A 548 -8.90 -0.33 -0.79
N GLY A 549 -9.61 -0.76 0.24
CA GLY A 549 -10.79 -1.62 0.09
C GLY A 549 -11.91 -0.97 -0.71
N ALA A 550 -12.11 0.33 -0.54
CA ALA A 550 -13.05 1.13 -1.31
C ALA A 550 -12.47 1.65 -2.65
N SER A 551 -11.21 1.35 -2.96
CA SER A 551 -10.49 1.73 -4.20
C SER A 551 -10.12 3.21 -4.31
N TYR A 552 -9.84 3.86 -3.18
CA TYR A 552 -9.36 5.25 -3.14
C TYR A 552 -7.87 5.38 -2.76
N ALA A 553 -7.21 4.26 -2.53
CA ALA A 553 -5.77 4.18 -2.25
C ALA A 553 -5.18 2.89 -2.84
N GLY A 554 -3.86 2.83 -2.95
CA GLY A 554 -3.13 1.67 -3.46
C GLY A 554 -1.78 1.47 -2.77
N GLY A 555 -1.64 1.87 -1.51
CA GLY A 555 -0.41 1.72 -0.72
C GLY A 555 -0.45 2.55 0.56
N ILE A 556 0.56 2.39 1.43
CA ILE A 556 0.59 2.99 2.77
C ILE A 556 0.40 4.51 2.73
N LEU A 557 1.20 5.22 1.91
CA LEU A 557 1.15 6.69 1.85
C LEU A 557 -0.21 7.18 1.35
N SER A 558 -0.70 6.63 0.23
CA SER A 558 -1.98 7.04 -0.34
C SER A 558 -3.16 6.69 0.57
N ALA A 559 -3.10 5.57 1.29
CA ALA A 559 -4.10 5.20 2.29
C ALA A 559 -4.10 6.15 3.49
N GLY A 560 -2.93 6.56 3.97
CA GLY A 560 -2.81 7.58 5.01
C GLY A 560 -3.38 8.94 4.57
N VAL A 561 -3.06 9.38 3.37
CA VAL A 561 -3.60 10.63 2.78
C VAL A 561 -5.12 10.56 2.65
N ASP A 562 -5.67 9.44 2.17
CA ASP A 562 -7.13 9.27 2.07
C ASP A 562 -7.78 9.27 3.46
N GLY A 563 -7.15 8.61 4.46
CA GLY A 563 -7.58 8.64 5.85
C GLY A 563 -7.68 10.05 6.43
N ILE A 564 -6.67 10.90 6.18
CA ILE A 564 -6.71 12.31 6.59
C ILE A 564 -7.90 13.04 5.93
N LYS A 565 -8.08 12.90 4.62
CA LYS A 565 -9.17 13.55 3.88
C LYS A 565 -10.54 13.13 4.41
N VAL A 566 -10.72 11.84 4.65
CA VAL A 566 -11.99 11.30 5.18
C VAL A 566 -12.22 11.75 6.62
N GLY A 567 -11.18 11.72 7.47
CA GLY A 567 -11.26 12.23 8.84
C GLY A 567 -11.66 13.71 8.90
N GLU A 568 -11.09 14.54 8.01
CA GLU A 568 -11.49 15.94 7.89
C GLU A 568 -12.95 16.10 7.41
N ALA A 569 -13.41 15.26 6.48
CA ALA A 569 -14.79 15.31 5.99
C ALA A 569 -15.79 14.95 7.11
N VAL A 570 -15.50 13.91 7.88
CA VAL A 570 -16.27 13.55 9.09
C VAL A 570 -16.28 14.72 10.08
N ALA A 571 -15.13 15.29 10.39
CA ALA A 571 -15.03 16.40 11.34
C ALA A 571 -15.82 17.62 10.88
N LYS A 572 -15.72 18.03 9.63
CA LYS A 572 -16.52 19.12 9.05
C LYS A 572 -18.01 18.87 9.23
N ARG A 573 -18.47 17.65 8.95
CA ARG A 573 -19.89 17.30 9.11
C ARG A 573 -20.34 17.35 10.56
N MET A 574 -19.50 16.88 11.50
CA MET A 574 -19.81 16.88 12.93
C MET A 574 -19.74 18.27 13.57
N PHE A 575 -18.95 19.19 13.03
CA PHE A 575 -18.87 20.59 13.51
C PHE A 575 -19.95 21.49 12.90
N THR A 576 -20.61 21.03 11.85
CA THR A 576 -21.73 21.77 11.23
C THR A 576 -23.01 21.23 11.82
N PRO A 577 -23.86 22.09 12.45
CA PRO A 577 -25.11 21.68 13.11
C PRO A 577 -26.16 21.14 12.14
#